data_b4fe918d4ce7df3a2b4b811f0c1f4c72
#
_entry.id   b4fe918d4ce7df3a2b4b811f0c1f4c72
#
_cell.length_a   1.000
_cell.length_b   1.000
_cell.length_c   1.000
_cell.angle_alpha   90.00
_cell.angle_beta   90.00
_cell.angle_gamma   90.00
#
_symmetry.space_group_name_H-M   'P 1'
#
loop_
_entity.id
_entity.type
_entity.pdbx_description
1 polymer ?
#
loop_
_entity_poly.entity_id
_entity_poly.type
_entity_poly.pdbx_seq_one_letter_code
_entity_poly.pdbx_strand_id
1 'polypeptide(L)'
;MKKLFVCMFVLTLACSTALFAAEVPRQAHATPSVIHTPAVIHPDGTKTIFSNLGPSTNAYYDGNGWLVAGPASELGESQWIGLPFIPAKNSTVTKIEVALSYDGAGANQAILSLNNDSSGSVGTVIEQKTVKNFPNIGTCCTLVTWKLKTPQAVTAGTQYWVVASTPTTGTGDDVLAAWMFSVNDWFDYNVAGGGWTGSLSFTGIPAAGVFGTIP
;
A
#
# COMPACT_ATOMS: atom_id res chain seq x y z
N MET A 1 23.50 -64.47 39.29
CA MET A 1 23.57 -63.01 39.40
C MET A 1 23.49 -62.39 37.98
N LYS A 2 22.30 -61.96 37.53
CA LYS A 2 22.10 -61.34 36.22
C LYS A 2 22.04 -59.85 36.38
N LYS A 3 23.02 -59.12 35.78
CA LYS A 3 23.05 -57.67 35.78
C LYS A 3 22.14 -57.15 34.64
N LEU A 4 21.10 -56.46 35.01
CA LEU A 4 20.19 -55.77 34.09
C LEU A 4 20.78 -54.38 33.73
N PHE A 5 21.15 -54.19 32.47
CA PHE A 5 21.56 -52.87 31.93
C PHE A 5 20.28 -52.14 31.50
N VAL A 6 19.93 -51.06 32.21
CA VAL A 6 18.87 -50.13 31.80
C VAL A 6 19.53 -49.09 30.92
N CYS A 7 19.21 -49.12 29.62
CA CYS A 7 19.62 -48.11 28.66
C CYS A 7 18.62 -46.97 28.69
N MET A 8 19.01 -45.86 29.30
CA MET A 8 18.20 -44.64 29.39
C MET A 8 18.39 -43.82 28.09
N PHE A 9 17.40 -43.93 27.19
CA PHE A 9 17.34 -43.09 25.98
C PHE A 9 16.88 -41.68 26.39
N VAL A 10 17.80 -40.71 26.39
CA VAL A 10 17.45 -39.27 26.52
C VAL A 10 17.06 -38.79 25.16
N LEU A 11 15.78 -38.63 24.92
CA LEU A 11 15.21 -38.01 23.72
C LEU A 11 15.34 -36.49 23.87
N THR A 12 16.39 -35.89 23.31
CA THR A 12 16.52 -34.44 23.18
C THR A 12 15.58 -33.96 22.08
N LEU A 13 14.45 -33.42 22.47
CA LEU A 13 13.53 -32.72 21.59
C LEU A 13 14.16 -31.35 21.21
N ALA A 14 14.83 -31.29 20.07
CA ALA A 14 15.28 -30.05 19.51
C ALA A 14 14.06 -29.26 19.00
N CYS A 15 13.57 -28.34 19.84
CA CYS A 15 12.55 -27.37 19.44
C CYS A 15 13.20 -26.35 18.52
N SER A 16 13.18 -26.60 17.22
CA SER A 16 13.56 -25.61 16.20
C SER A 16 12.49 -24.52 16.18
N THR A 17 12.67 -23.47 16.95
CA THR A 17 11.95 -22.21 16.77
C THR A 17 12.38 -21.62 15.44
N ALA A 18 11.62 -21.89 14.38
CA ALA A 18 11.72 -21.12 13.15
C ALA A 18 11.35 -19.67 13.53
N LEU A 19 12.37 -18.82 13.68
CA LEU A 19 12.18 -17.37 13.68
C LEU A 19 11.69 -17.02 12.27
N PHE A 20 10.38 -16.84 12.11
CA PHE A 20 9.85 -16.12 10.98
C PHE A 20 10.33 -14.66 11.14
N ALA A 21 11.44 -14.34 10.49
CA ALA A 21 11.80 -12.95 10.28
C ALA A 21 10.65 -12.35 9.47
N ALA A 22 9.95 -11.36 10.04
CA ALA A 22 8.97 -10.59 9.30
C ALA A 22 9.71 -10.01 8.08
N GLU A 23 9.28 -10.40 6.89
CA GLU A 23 9.95 -10.01 5.65
C GLU A 23 9.72 -8.51 5.45
N VAL A 24 10.83 -7.76 5.33
CA VAL A 24 10.77 -6.31 5.11
C VAL A 24 10.22 -6.07 3.72
N PRO A 25 9.13 -5.27 3.55
CA PRO A 25 8.60 -4.94 2.24
C PRO A 25 9.68 -4.38 1.31
N ARG A 26 9.67 -4.81 0.05
CA ARG A 26 10.64 -4.38 -0.93
C ARG A 26 10.26 -3.03 -1.53
N GLN A 27 11.25 -2.20 -1.79
CA GLN A 27 11.11 -0.88 -2.37
C GLN A 27 11.52 -0.90 -3.83
N ALA A 28 10.79 -0.16 -4.66
CA ALA A 28 11.22 0.18 -6.01
C ALA A 28 12.16 1.40 -5.97
N HIS A 29 13.19 1.37 -6.80
CA HIS A 29 14.14 2.47 -6.95
C HIS A 29 14.29 2.83 -8.42
N ALA A 30 14.18 4.13 -8.74
CA ALA A 30 14.54 4.68 -10.03
C ALA A 30 15.54 5.82 -9.84
N THR A 31 16.31 6.11 -10.88
CA THR A 31 17.12 7.33 -10.89
C THR A 31 16.17 8.53 -10.88
N PRO A 32 16.26 9.45 -9.89
CA PRO A 32 15.37 10.61 -9.84
C PRO A 32 15.45 11.40 -11.15
N SER A 33 14.34 11.57 -11.82
CA SER A 33 14.22 12.52 -12.93
C SER A 33 14.03 13.92 -12.36
N VAL A 34 14.42 14.92 -13.16
CA VAL A 34 14.24 16.31 -12.77
C VAL A 34 12.75 16.57 -12.51
N ILE A 35 12.46 17.09 -11.32
CA ILE A 35 11.10 17.34 -10.82
C ILE A 35 10.34 18.23 -11.81
N HIS A 36 9.35 17.66 -12.47
CA HIS A 36 8.41 18.40 -13.31
C HIS A 36 7.08 18.54 -12.58
N THR A 37 6.63 19.75 -12.57
CA THR A 37 5.54 20.29 -11.78
C THR A 37 4.21 20.32 -12.52
N PRO A 38 3.20 19.48 -12.25
CA PRO A 38 1.82 19.83 -12.58
C PRO A 38 1.04 20.33 -11.37
N ALA A 39 0.27 21.39 -11.57
CA ALA A 39 -0.64 21.89 -10.55
C ALA A 39 -1.82 20.95 -10.36
N VAL A 40 -1.98 20.38 -9.18
CA VAL A 40 -3.23 19.72 -8.78
C VAL A 40 -4.22 20.81 -8.38
N ILE A 41 -4.93 21.35 -9.36
CA ILE A 41 -6.13 22.13 -9.12
C ILE A 41 -7.27 21.13 -9.06
N HIS A 42 -8.02 21.07 -7.98
CA HIS A 42 -9.26 20.31 -7.88
C HIS A 42 -10.44 21.16 -8.37
N PRO A 43 -10.70 21.18 -9.70
CA PRO A 43 -11.74 22.06 -10.26
C PRO A 43 -13.15 21.54 -10.01
N ASP A 44 -13.29 20.35 -9.41
CA ASP A 44 -14.54 19.63 -9.25
C ASP A 44 -15.30 19.95 -7.94
N GLY A 45 -14.83 20.93 -7.17
CA GLY A 45 -15.45 21.35 -5.92
C GLY A 45 -15.33 20.35 -4.77
N THR A 46 -14.53 19.27 -4.93
CA THR A 46 -14.28 18.32 -3.84
C THR A 46 -13.37 18.96 -2.80
N LYS A 47 -13.63 18.63 -1.52
CA LYS A 47 -12.79 19.02 -0.38
C LYS A 47 -11.83 17.89 -0.04
N THR A 48 -10.66 18.25 0.47
CA THR A 48 -9.68 17.28 1.00
C THR A 48 -10.17 16.73 2.32
N ILE A 49 -10.35 15.40 2.39
CA ILE A 49 -10.66 14.65 3.62
C ILE A 49 -9.35 14.22 4.29
N PHE A 50 -8.42 13.72 3.49
CA PHE A 50 -7.05 13.39 3.85
C PHE A 50 -6.15 13.63 2.64
N SER A 51 -4.92 14.06 2.85
CA SER A 51 -3.89 14.07 1.81
C SER A 51 -2.50 14.18 2.44
N ASN A 52 -1.60 13.35 1.99
CA ASN A 52 -0.16 13.50 2.19
C ASN A 52 0.57 13.79 0.86
N LEU A 53 -0.18 14.15 -0.18
CA LEU A 53 0.37 14.66 -1.43
C LEU A 53 1.05 16.02 -1.17
N GLY A 54 2.18 16.23 -1.82
CA GLY A 54 2.88 17.52 -1.80
C GLY A 54 2.10 18.61 -2.52
N PRO A 55 2.62 19.84 -2.52
CA PRO A 55 2.07 20.93 -3.29
C PRO A 55 2.04 20.53 -4.77
N SER A 56 1.14 21.15 -5.50
CA SER A 56 0.77 20.83 -6.89
C SER A 56 1.93 20.56 -7.85
N THR A 57 3.10 21.05 -7.51
CA THR A 57 4.31 20.95 -8.33
C THR A 57 5.20 19.79 -7.97
N ASN A 58 4.97 19.15 -6.84
CA ASN A 58 5.77 18.05 -6.30
C ASN A 58 4.87 17.12 -5.49
N ALA A 59 3.89 16.51 -6.18
CA ALA A 59 2.84 15.75 -5.54
C ALA A 59 3.37 14.51 -4.80
N TYR A 60 4.46 13.90 -5.30
CA TYR A 60 5.10 12.73 -4.71
C TYR A 60 6.57 12.64 -5.13
N TYR A 61 7.31 11.76 -4.49
CA TYR A 61 8.69 11.46 -4.82
C TYR A 61 8.74 10.37 -5.89
N ASP A 62 9.21 10.69 -7.10
CA ASP A 62 9.12 9.82 -8.29
C ASP A 62 10.21 8.73 -8.39
N GLY A 63 11.20 8.78 -7.50
CA GLY A 63 12.33 7.84 -7.52
C GLY A 63 12.20 6.65 -6.57
N ASN A 64 11.32 6.70 -5.58
CA ASN A 64 11.19 5.66 -4.57
C ASN A 64 9.74 5.39 -4.19
N GLY A 65 9.42 4.13 -3.97
CA GLY A 65 8.11 3.67 -3.55
C GLY A 65 8.15 2.25 -2.99
N TRP A 66 7.05 1.81 -2.40
CA TRP A 66 6.85 0.42 -2.04
C TRP A 66 6.39 -0.36 -3.25
N LEU A 67 6.96 -1.53 -3.50
CA LEU A 67 6.46 -2.42 -4.54
C LEU A 67 5.04 -2.89 -4.22
N VAL A 68 4.22 -2.93 -5.27
CA VAL A 68 2.90 -3.58 -5.28
C VAL A 68 3.01 -4.71 -6.28
N ALA A 69 3.07 -5.94 -5.79
CA ALA A 69 3.44 -7.11 -6.57
C ALA A 69 2.43 -8.24 -6.46
N GLY A 70 2.21 -8.93 -7.57
CA GLY A 70 1.47 -10.17 -7.60
C GLY A 70 2.38 -11.40 -7.47
N PRO A 71 1.83 -12.58 -7.15
CA PRO A 71 2.61 -13.78 -6.87
C PRO A 71 3.38 -14.32 -8.08
N ALA A 72 2.95 -14.00 -9.29
CA ALA A 72 3.63 -14.37 -10.53
C ALA A 72 4.56 -13.26 -11.09
N SER A 73 4.73 -12.16 -10.34
CA SER A 73 5.67 -11.10 -10.70
C SER A 73 7.14 -11.55 -10.55
N GLU A 74 8.07 -10.71 -11.01
CA GLU A 74 9.51 -10.95 -10.81
C GLU A 74 9.91 -11.01 -9.33
N LEU A 75 9.07 -10.46 -8.42
CA LEU A 75 9.26 -10.58 -6.98
C LEU A 75 9.05 -12.03 -6.49
N GLY A 76 8.22 -12.82 -7.18
CA GLY A 76 7.89 -14.21 -6.83
C GLY A 76 6.96 -14.36 -5.63
N GLU A 77 6.43 -13.25 -5.12
CA GLU A 77 5.52 -13.20 -3.97
C GLU A 77 4.53 -12.04 -4.09
N SER A 78 3.41 -12.12 -3.36
CA SER A 78 2.48 -11.01 -3.26
C SER A 78 2.97 -9.98 -2.25
N GLN A 79 3.05 -8.72 -2.67
CA GLN A 79 3.25 -7.58 -1.78
C GLN A 79 2.17 -6.54 -2.02
N TRP A 80 1.36 -6.27 -1.01
CA TRP A 80 0.28 -5.29 -1.04
C TRP A 80 0.54 -4.20 0.00
N ILE A 81 0.12 -2.98 -0.31
CA ILE A 81 0.42 -1.82 0.51
C ILE A 81 -0.88 -1.16 0.95
N GLY A 82 -0.99 -0.83 2.23
CA GLY A 82 -2.10 -0.10 2.82
C GLY A 82 -1.63 1.20 3.45
N LEU A 83 -2.33 2.29 3.17
CA LEU A 83 -2.13 3.60 3.77
C LEU A 83 -3.32 3.91 4.67
N PRO A 84 -3.13 4.03 6.00
CA PRO A 84 -4.19 4.42 6.90
C PRO A 84 -4.46 5.92 6.83
N PHE A 85 -5.72 6.30 7.05
CA PHE A 85 -6.10 7.68 7.25
C PHE A 85 -7.26 7.80 8.25
N ILE A 86 -7.32 8.94 8.95
CA ILE A 86 -8.38 9.27 9.91
C ILE A 86 -9.03 10.58 9.49
N PRO A 87 -10.30 10.59 9.07
CA PRO A 87 -11.01 11.82 8.77
C PRO A 87 -11.13 12.71 10.00
N ALA A 88 -10.84 14.01 9.86
CA ALA A 88 -11.02 14.97 10.95
C ALA A 88 -12.50 15.33 11.17
N LYS A 89 -13.37 15.10 10.19
CA LYS A 89 -14.81 15.36 10.20
C LYS A 89 -15.56 14.22 9.52
N ASN A 90 -16.84 14.03 9.91
CA ASN A 90 -17.73 13.18 9.14
C ASN A 90 -17.76 13.67 7.70
N SER A 91 -17.53 12.77 6.76
CA SER A 91 -17.33 13.14 5.37
C SER A 91 -17.88 12.05 4.45
N THR A 92 -18.00 12.37 3.17
CA THR A 92 -18.35 11.41 2.13
C THR A 92 -17.24 11.36 1.09
N VAL A 93 -16.57 10.24 0.99
CA VAL A 93 -15.50 10.01 -0.01
C VAL A 93 -16.12 9.79 -1.38
N THR A 94 -15.65 10.54 -2.37
CA THR A 94 -16.08 10.41 -3.77
C THR A 94 -14.93 10.13 -4.73
N LYS A 95 -13.69 10.44 -4.29
CA LYS A 95 -12.49 10.31 -5.11
C LYS A 95 -11.28 9.97 -4.26
N ILE A 96 -10.43 9.10 -4.79
CA ILE A 96 -9.11 8.77 -4.23
C ILE A 96 -8.08 8.98 -5.34
N GLU A 97 -6.95 9.59 -5.01
CA GLU A 97 -5.81 9.77 -5.88
C GLU A 97 -4.58 9.13 -5.25
N VAL A 98 -3.84 8.34 -6.02
CA VAL A 98 -2.65 7.63 -5.55
C VAL A 98 -1.49 7.79 -6.53
N ALA A 99 -0.29 7.82 -6.00
CA ALA A 99 0.93 7.92 -6.78
C ALA A 99 1.44 6.53 -7.19
N LEU A 100 0.69 5.81 -8.02
CA LEU A 100 1.12 4.52 -8.55
C LEU A 100 1.93 4.69 -9.83
N SER A 101 3.04 3.97 -9.93
CA SER A 101 3.91 3.88 -11.09
C SER A 101 4.11 2.43 -11.51
N TYR A 102 4.31 2.22 -12.82
CA TYR A 102 4.61 0.92 -13.38
C TYR A 102 6.12 0.67 -13.34
N ASP A 103 6.53 -0.47 -12.83
CA ASP A 103 7.96 -0.82 -12.69
C ASP A 103 8.52 -1.57 -13.92
N GLY A 104 7.75 -1.66 -14.99
CA GLY A 104 8.23 -2.16 -16.29
C GLY A 104 8.06 -3.66 -16.54
N ALA A 105 7.51 -4.41 -15.59
CA ALA A 105 7.29 -5.86 -15.71
C ALA A 105 5.83 -6.25 -15.43
N GLY A 106 5.34 -7.28 -16.12
CA GLY A 106 4.00 -7.80 -15.97
C GLY A 106 2.89 -6.86 -16.46
N ALA A 107 1.68 -7.06 -15.96
CA ALA A 107 0.53 -6.25 -16.34
C ALA A 107 0.56 -4.88 -15.67
N ASN A 108 0.43 -3.80 -16.45
CA ASN A 108 0.33 -2.42 -15.90
C ASN A 108 -1.08 -2.17 -15.34
N GLN A 109 -1.35 -2.71 -14.17
CA GLN A 109 -2.60 -2.54 -13.42
C GLN A 109 -2.41 -2.78 -11.92
N ALA A 110 -3.39 -2.37 -11.10
CA ALA A 110 -3.51 -2.74 -9.68
C ALA A 110 -4.98 -2.72 -9.26
N ILE A 111 -5.29 -3.30 -8.12
CA ILE A 111 -6.57 -3.15 -7.45
C ILE A 111 -6.41 -2.09 -6.38
N LEU A 112 -7.12 -0.96 -6.52
CA LEU A 112 -7.28 0.01 -5.45
C LEU A 112 -8.54 -0.32 -4.66
N SER A 113 -8.45 -0.27 -3.33
CA SER A 113 -9.61 -0.43 -2.46
C SER A 113 -9.60 0.59 -1.31
N LEU A 114 -10.81 0.96 -0.90
CA LEU A 114 -11.10 1.64 0.36
C LEU A 114 -11.57 0.57 1.34
N ASN A 115 -10.96 0.50 2.50
CA ASN A 115 -11.22 -0.54 3.49
C ASN A 115 -11.54 0.07 4.86
N ASN A 116 -12.34 -0.66 5.63
CA ASN A 116 -12.48 -0.41 7.07
C ASN A 116 -11.17 -0.73 7.79
N ASP A 117 -11.05 -0.21 9.00
CA ASP A 117 -10.03 -0.67 9.95
C ASP A 117 -10.47 -1.96 10.66
N SER A 118 -9.51 -2.81 10.96
CA SER A 118 -9.67 -4.01 11.79
C SER A 118 -8.60 -4.02 12.87
N SER A 119 -8.86 -3.31 13.97
CA SER A 119 -7.95 -3.24 15.12
C SER A 119 -6.52 -2.77 14.75
N GLY A 120 -6.42 -1.72 13.93
CA GLY A 120 -5.15 -1.16 13.48
C GLY A 120 -4.53 -1.88 12.28
N SER A 121 -5.28 -2.76 11.62
CA SER A 121 -4.90 -3.44 10.40
C SER A 121 -5.94 -3.23 9.30
N VAL A 122 -5.60 -3.57 8.06
CA VAL A 122 -6.54 -3.49 6.93
C VAL A 122 -7.70 -4.45 7.16
N GLY A 123 -8.91 -3.91 7.19
CA GLY A 123 -10.15 -4.67 7.36
C GLY A 123 -10.87 -4.94 6.05
N THR A 124 -12.19 -5.09 6.14
CA THR A 124 -13.04 -5.43 4.99
C THR A 124 -13.08 -4.33 3.94
N VAL A 125 -13.12 -4.75 2.67
CA VAL A 125 -13.26 -3.85 1.52
C VAL A 125 -14.65 -3.18 1.56
N ILE A 126 -14.65 -1.85 1.47
CA ILE A 126 -15.86 -1.03 1.29
C ILE A 126 -16.19 -0.93 -0.20
N GLU A 127 -15.19 -0.52 -0.99
CA GLU A 127 -15.29 -0.46 -2.46
C GLU A 127 -13.91 -0.71 -3.06
N GLN A 128 -13.87 -1.25 -4.27
CA GLN A 128 -12.62 -1.47 -4.99
C GLN A 128 -12.77 -1.29 -6.50
N LYS A 129 -11.64 -1.04 -7.16
CA LYS A 129 -11.55 -0.91 -8.62
C LYS A 129 -10.20 -1.35 -9.13
N THR A 130 -10.17 -2.08 -10.23
CA THR A 130 -8.94 -2.26 -11.02
C THR A 130 -8.63 -0.97 -11.77
N VAL A 131 -7.45 -0.42 -11.54
CA VAL A 131 -6.88 0.73 -12.24
C VAL A 131 -5.74 0.26 -13.15
N LYS A 132 -5.47 0.97 -14.25
CA LYS A 132 -4.56 0.54 -15.30
C LYS A 132 -3.79 1.72 -15.87
N ASN A 133 -2.73 1.41 -16.64
CA ASN A 133 -1.96 2.38 -17.42
C ASN A 133 -1.28 3.44 -16.56
N PHE A 134 -0.57 3.00 -15.53
CA PHE A 134 0.25 3.88 -14.70
C PHE A 134 1.41 4.45 -15.51
N PRO A 135 1.89 5.65 -15.16
CA PRO A 135 3.16 6.16 -15.69
C PRO A 135 4.30 5.23 -15.27
N ASN A 136 5.36 5.18 -16.04
CA ASN A 136 6.56 4.46 -15.64
C ASN A 136 7.18 5.09 -14.39
N ILE A 137 7.82 4.26 -13.56
CA ILE A 137 8.63 4.75 -12.43
C ILE A 137 9.68 5.74 -12.91
N GLY A 138 9.97 6.78 -12.11
CA GLY A 138 10.83 7.88 -12.51
C GLY A 138 10.14 8.93 -13.38
N THR A 139 8.83 8.80 -13.61
CA THR A 139 8.03 9.81 -14.33
C THR A 139 7.10 10.53 -13.33
N CYS A 140 7.45 11.73 -12.95
CA CYS A 140 6.60 12.56 -12.09
C CYS A 140 5.63 13.41 -12.94
N CYS A 141 4.51 13.87 -12.48
CA CYS A 141 3.80 13.53 -11.24
C CYS A 141 2.33 13.27 -11.61
N THR A 142 2.09 12.19 -12.33
CA THR A 142 0.75 11.79 -12.78
C THR A 142 0.11 10.91 -11.71
N LEU A 143 -0.97 11.40 -11.09
CA LEU A 143 -1.73 10.64 -10.10
C LEU A 143 -2.73 9.71 -10.78
N VAL A 144 -2.84 8.51 -10.26
CA VAL A 144 -3.92 7.58 -10.63
C VAL A 144 -5.17 7.99 -9.87
N THR A 145 -6.20 8.41 -10.62
CA THR A 145 -7.46 8.87 -10.05
C THR A 145 -8.51 7.76 -10.08
N TRP A 146 -9.07 7.47 -8.91
CA TRP A 146 -10.21 6.59 -8.76
C TRP A 146 -11.43 7.37 -8.25
N LYS A 147 -12.43 7.56 -9.10
CA LYS A 147 -13.77 8.04 -8.70
C LYS A 147 -14.57 6.84 -8.21
N LEU A 148 -15.05 6.91 -6.98
CA LEU A 148 -15.88 5.86 -6.40
C LEU A 148 -17.19 5.73 -7.17
N LYS A 149 -17.66 4.50 -7.38
CA LYS A 149 -18.94 4.25 -8.03
C LYS A 149 -20.11 4.71 -7.15
N THR A 150 -19.95 4.50 -5.83
CA THR A 150 -20.89 4.93 -4.82
C THR A 150 -20.15 5.79 -3.80
N PRO A 151 -20.59 7.04 -3.53
CA PRO A 151 -20.02 7.86 -2.46
C PRO A 151 -20.07 7.12 -1.12
N GLN A 152 -18.94 7.08 -0.39
CA GLN A 152 -18.80 6.30 0.84
C GLN A 152 -18.70 7.22 2.07
N ALA A 153 -19.61 7.04 3.02
CA ALA A 153 -19.58 7.76 4.28
C ALA A 153 -18.39 7.29 5.15
N VAL A 154 -17.65 8.25 5.70
CA VAL A 154 -16.58 8.02 6.67
C VAL A 154 -16.78 8.88 7.91
N THR A 155 -16.50 8.29 9.08
CA THR A 155 -16.76 8.90 10.38
C THR A 155 -15.51 9.57 10.93
N ALA A 156 -15.65 10.77 11.48
CA ALA A 156 -14.56 11.49 12.15
C ALA A 156 -13.91 10.64 13.25
N GLY A 157 -12.58 10.65 13.30
CA GLY A 157 -11.83 9.91 14.30
C GLY A 157 -11.75 8.41 14.10
N THR A 158 -12.41 7.87 13.06
CA THR A 158 -12.34 6.44 12.71
C THR A 158 -11.28 6.22 11.65
N GLN A 159 -10.42 5.21 11.83
CA GLN A 159 -9.40 4.86 10.85
C GLN A 159 -10.01 4.09 9.68
N TYR A 160 -9.54 4.39 8.49
CA TYR A 160 -9.80 3.70 7.22
C TYR A 160 -8.48 3.47 6.50
N TRP A 161 -8.51 2.65 5.43
CA TRP A 161 -7.33 2.32 4.65
C TRP A 161 -7.58 2.53 3.17
N VAL A 162 -6.64 3.17 2.50
CA VAL A 162 -6.47 3.07 1.05
C VAL A 162 -5.48 1.96 0.79
N VAL A 163 -5.84 1.01 -0.07
CA VAL A 163 -5.01 -0.17 -0.32
C VAL A 163 -4.71 -0.29 -1.81
N ALA A 164 -3.46 -0.60 -2.13
CA ALA A 164 -3.05 -1.06 -3.44
C ALA A 164 -2.65 -2.54 -3.36
N SER A 165 -3.31 -3.37 -4.15
CA SER A 165 -3.12 -4.81 -4.19
C SER A 165 -3.17 -5.33 -5.63
N THR A 166 -2.98 -6.64 -5.79
CA THR A 166 -3.01 -7.34 -7.08
C THR A 166 -3.95 -8.53 -7.02
N PRO A 167 -4.42 -9.05 -8.16
CA PRO A 167 -4.98 -10.40 -8.21
C PRO A 167 -3.97 -11.43 -7.68
N THR A 168 -4.47 -12.48 -7.05
CA THR A 168 -3.64 -13.59 -6.56
C THR A 168 -3.53 -14.73 -7.56
N THR A 169 -4.34 -14.72 -8.60
CA THR A 169 -4.36 -15.71 -9.69
C THR A 169 -4.90 -15.09 -10.97
N GLY A 170 -4.44 -15.54 -12.12
CA GLY A 170 -4.95 -15.16 -13.44
C GLY A 170 -4.45 -13.81 -13.91
N THR A 171 -5.21 -13.13 -14.75
CA THR A 171 -4.77 -11.88 -15.40
C THR A 171 -4.41 -10.82 -14.37
N GLY A 172 -3.13 -10.43 -14.33
CA GLY A 172 -2.58 -9.39 -13.44
C GLY A 172 -2.00 -9.92 -12.14
N ASP A 173 -1.84 -11.24 -11.99
CA ASP A 173 -1.05 -11.82 -10.90
C ASP A 173 0.47 -11.65 -11.11
N ASP A 174 0.87 -11.23 -12.30
CA ASP A 174 2.24 -10.88 -12.69
C ASP A 174 2.59 -9.38 -12.51
N VAL A 175 1.68 -8.59 -11.97
CA VAL A 175 1.88 -7.14 -11.76
C VAL A 175 3.13 -6.86 -10.94
N LEU A 176 3.92 -5.90 -11.42
CA LEU A 176 4.95 -5.22 -10.65
C LEU A 176 4.78 -3.72 -10.84
N ALA A 177 4.31 -3.07 -9.79
CA ALA A 177 4.07 -1.63 -9.72
C ALA A 177 4.73 -1.07 -8.45
N ALA A 178 4.82 0.24 -8.35
CA ALA A 178 5.31 0.93 -7.17
C ALA A 178 4.30 1.96 -6.68
N TRP A 179 4.02 2.00 -5.38
CA TRP A 179 3.33 3.11 -4.76
C TRP A 179 4.36 4.09 -4.21
N MET A 180 4.48 5.23 -4.91
CA MET A 180 5.53 6.21 -4.68
C MET A 180 5.36 6.92 -3.35
N PHE A 181 6.47 7.37 -2.77
CA PHE A 181 6.48 8.01 -1.45
C PHE A 181 5.95 9.44 -1.46
N SER A 182 5.32 9.82 -0.37
CA SER A 182 5.00 11.21 -0.07
C SER A 182 6.28 12.04 0.08
N VAL A 183 6.25 13.28 -0.36
CA VAL A 183 7.34 14.26 -0.12
C VAL A 183 7.21 14.94 1.24
N ASN A 184 6.06 14.81 1.90
CA ASN A 184 5.75 15.51 3.14
C ASN A 184 5.94 14.66 4.39
N ASP A 185 5.83 13.33 4.26
CA ASP A 185 5.78 12.41 5.39
C ASP A 185 6.88 11.37 5.28
N TRP A 186 7.94 11.52 6.04
CA TRP A 186 9.06 10.59 6.10
C TRP A 186 9.10 9.75 7.38
N PHE A 187 8.20 10.01 8.35
CA PHE A 187 8.24 9.39 9.67
C PHE A 187 6.85 9.02 10.17
N ASP A 188 6.73 7.85 10.79
CA ASP A 188 5.66 7.41 11.68
C ASP A 188 4.37 6.86 11.07
N TYR A 189 4.40 6.02 10.02
CA TYR A 189 3.19 5.29 9.63
C TYR A 189 3.39 3.79 9.53
N ASN A 190 2.33 3.08 9.91
CA ASN A 190 2.19 1.66 9.72
C ASN A 190 1.76 1.38 8.29
N VAL A 191 2.65 0.81 7.49
CA VAL A 191 2.34 0.27 6.17
C VAL A 191 2.15 -1.23 6.33
N ALA A 192 0.96 -1.76 6.02
CA ALA A 192 0.74 -3.19 6.01
C ALA A 192 1.24 -3.77 4.67
N GLY A 193 2.13 -4.73 4.74
CA GLY A 193 2.60 -5.52 3.59
C GLY A 193 1.72 -6.75 3.34
N GLY A 194 1.94 -7.43 2.23
CA GLY A 194 1.16 -8.59 1.79
C GLY A 194 0.81 -9.57 2.92
N GLY A 195 -0.45 -9.98 2.94
CA GLY A 195 -0.99 -10.82 4.01
C GLY A 195 -1.33 -10.08 5.30
N TRP A 196 -1.15 -8.77 5.39
CA TRP A 196 -1.46 -7.90 6.54
C TRP A 196 -0.87 -8.42 7.87
N THR A 197 0.32 -8.98 7.82
CA THR A 197 0.98 -9.63 8.95
C THR A 197 1.52 -8.68 10.01
N GLY A 198 1.22 -7.40 9.91
CA GLY A 198 1.58 -6.38 10.90
C GLY A 198 1.85 -5.03 10.28
N SER A 199 1.87 -4.04 11.15
CA SER A 199 2.25 -2.68 10.80
C SER A 199 3.77 -2.57 10.81
N LEU A 200 4.35 -2.17 9.69
CA LEU A 200 5.76 -1.89 9.60
C LEU A 200 5.95 -0.38 9.62
N SER A 201 6.65 0.12 10.62
CA SER A 201 7.08 1.52 10.67
C SER A 201 8.37 1.66 9.86
N PHE A 202 8.30 2.28 8.67
CA PHE A 202 9.47 2.55 7.83
C PHE A 202 9.51 4.01 7.38
N THR A 203 10.69 4.45 7.02
CA THR A 203 10.91 5.71 6.31
C THR A 203 10.33 5.60 4.91
N GLY A 204 9.31 6.38 4.60
CA GLY A 204 8.65 6.45 3.30
C GLY A 204 7.20 6.01 3.35
N ILE A 205 6.30 6.97 3.29
CA ILE A 205 4.86 6.77 3.32
C ILE A 205 4.31 6.86 1.90
N PRO A 206 3.44 5.93 1.47
CA PRO A 206 2.80 6.02 0.17
C PRO A 206 2.04 7.34 0.01
N ALA A 207 2.18 7.98 -1.15
CA ALA A 207 1.52 9.24 -1.44
C ALA A 207 0.09 9.03 -1.94
N ALA A 208 -0.89 9.63 -1.26
CA ALA A 208 -2.30 9.58 -1.66
C ALA A 208 -3.10 10.79 -1.17
N GLY A 209 -4.25 10.99 -1.81
CA GLY A 209 -5.28 11.93 -1.39
C GLY A 209 -6.65 11.28 -1.40
N VAL A 210 -7.47 11.57 -0.39
CA VAL A 210 -8.86 11.18 -0.26
C VAL A 210 -9.71 12.43 -0.27
N PHE A 211 -10.66 12.49 -1.20
CA PHE A 211 -11.44 13.69 -1.48
C PHE A 211 -12.93 13.38 -1.52
N GLY A 212 -13.73 14.42 -1.25
CA GLY A 212 -15.19 14.28 -1.28
C GLY A 212 -15.90 15.49 -0.73
N THR A 213 -16.99 15.27 -0.03
CA THR A 213 -17.79 16.33 0.62
C THR A 213 -17.59 16.29 2.13
N ILE A 214 -17.45 17.45 2.72
CA ILE A 214 -17.43 17.68 4.17
C ILE A 214 -18.60 18.60 4.48
N PRO A 215 -19.59 18.18 5.28
CA PRO A 215 -20.72 19.00 5.66
C PRO A 215 -20.35 20.33 6.30
#